data_024b9cb1cd67363384d700cd46d31546
#
_entry.id   024b9cb1cd67363384d700cd46d31546
#
_cell.length_a   1.000
_cell.length_b   1.000
_cell.length_c   1.000
_cell.angle_alpha   90.00
_cell.angle_beta   90.00
_cell.angle_gamma   90.00
#
_symmetry.space_group_name_H-M   'P 1'
#
loop_
_entity.id
_entity.type
_entity.pdbx_description
1 polymer ?
#
loop_
_entity_poly.entity_id
_entity_poly.type
_entity_poly.pdbx_seq_one_letter_code
_entity_poly.pdbx_strand_id
1 'polypeptide(L)'
;MSESTGVSTIVVGVDGSESSILALRWAGALAPLFQASIRAVTCWQFQIAVGTFTPVLWNPDEEARKICAEALSQAFGDSTPVDVQMVISQGPPAKVLIEESRRARLVVVGSRGHGGFEGLLLGAVGAAVAEHAKCPVLIAHGSDLPPAFPEVAAGPSTIGSNQAGSAHAGS
;
A
#
# COMPACT_ATOMS: atom_id res chain seq x y z
N MET A 1 -23.10 18.99 -3.86
CA MET A 1 -22.24 17.97 -3.22
C MET A 1 -21.80 16.99 -4.27
N SER A 2 -20.60 17.18 -4.78
CA SER A 2 -20.01 16.20 -5.68
C SER A 2 -19.44 15.09 -4.81
N GLU A 3 -20.14 13.97 -4.73
CA GLU A 3 -19.49 12.74 -4.27
C GLU A 3 -18.44 12.40 -5.32
N SER A 4 -17.21 12.77 -5.01
CA SER A 4 -16.05 12.29 -5.70
C SER A 4 -16.01 10.79 -5.44
N THR A 5 -16.52 9.99 -6.37
CA THR A 5 -16.25 8.57 -6.45
C THR A 5 -14.77 8.37 -6.83
N GLY A 6 -13.90 8.98 -6.03
CA GLY A 6 -12.48 8.75 -6.10
C GLY A 6 -12.22 7.31 -5.69
N VAL A 7 -11.69 6.52 -6.61
CA VAL A 7 -11.23 5.16 -6.32
C VAL A 7 -10.34 5.25 -5.09
N SER A 8 -10.71 4.54 -4.03
CA SER A 8 -9.90 4.43 -2.82
C SER A 8 -8.54 3.84 -3.19
N THR A 9 -7.47 4.35 -2.60
CA THR A 9 -6.13 3.92 -2.96
C THR A 9 -5.35 3.49 -1.72
N ILE A 10 -4.68 2.35 -1.80
CA ILE A 10 -3.67 1.92 -0.84
C ILE A 10 -2.30 2.16 -1.47
N VAL A 11 -1.49 2.95 -0.81
CA VAL A 11 -0.10 3.22 -1.23
C VAL A 11 0.82 2.23 -0.54
N VAL A 12 1.72 1.61 -1.29
CA VAL A 12 2.71 0.67 -0.77
C VAL A 12 4.11 1.14 -1.14
N GLY A 13 4.97 1.30 -0.15
CA GLY A 13 6.39 1.56 -0.36
C GLY A 13 7.12 0.26 -0.74
N VAL A 14 7.76 0.24 -1.90
CA VAL A 14 8.42 -0.94 -2.46
C VAL A 14 9.89 -0.63 -2.74
N ASP A 15 10.78 -1.38 -2.11
CA ASP A 15 12.23 -1.29 -2.33
C ASP A 15 12.87 -2.63 -2.72
N GLY A 16 12.05 -3.66 -2.94
CA GLY A 16 12.48 -5.02 -3.27
C GLY A 16 12.90 -5.87 -2.07
N SER A 17 12.87 -5.33 -0.85
CA SER A 17 13.13 -6.10 0.37
C SER A 17 12.00 -7.10 0.66
N GLU A 18 12.29 -8.15 1.42
CA GLU A 18 11.29 -9.13 1.86
C GLU A 18 10.13 -8.46 2.61
N SER A 19 10.42 -7.47 3.45
CA SER A 19 9.39 -6.74 4.17
C SER A 19 8.52 -5.86 3.27
N SER A 20 9.05 -5.31 2.18
CA SER A 20 8.23 -4.59 1.19
C SER A 20 7.36 -5.53 0.36
N ILE A 21 7.84 -6.74 0.07
CA ILE A 21 7.03 -7.79 -0.57
C ILE A 21 5.90 -8.24 0.37
N LEU A 22 6.18 -8.40 1.65
CA LEU A 22 5.16 -8.67 2.66
C LEU A 22 4.13 -7.53 2.74
N ALA A 23 4.59 -6.28 2.67
CA ALA A 23 3.70 -5.10 2.62
C ALA A 23 2.75 -5.14 1.41
N LEU A 24 3.23 -5.56 0.23
CA LEU A 24 2.40 -5.76 -0.96
C LEU A 24 1.34 -6.84 -0.73
N ARG A 25 1.70 -7.95 -0.11
CA ARG A 25 0.75 -9.03 0.21
C ARG A 25 -0.34 -8.58 1.16
N TRP A 26 0.01 -7.82 2.20
CA TRP A 26 -0.96 -7.22 3.11
C TRP A 26 -1.87 -6.23 2.39
N ALA A 27 -1.33 -5.36 1.55
CA ALA A 27 -2.13 -4.44 0.75
C ALA A 27 -3.11 -5.18 -0.17
N GLY A 28 -2.65 -6.25 -0.83
CA GLY A 28 -3.49 -7.10 -1.68
C GLY A 28 -4.66 -7.74 -0.93
N ALA A 29 -4.43 -8.18 0.30
CA ALA A 29 -5.49 -8.75 1.15
C ALA A 29 -6.49 -7.68 1.64
N LEU A 30 -6.01 -6.46 1.91
CA LEU A 30 -6.85 -5.37 2.42
C LEU A 30 -7.59 -4.61 1.32
N ALA A 31 -7.04 -4.55 0.11
CA ALA A 31 -7.60 -3.75 -0.97
C ALA A 31 -9.06 -4.06 -1.30
N PRO A 32 -9.52 -5.32 -1.36
CA PRO A 32 -10.94 -5.63 -1.56
C PRO A 32 -11.84 -5.09 -0.45
N LEU A 33 -11.38 -5.12 0.80
CA LEU A 33 -12.15 -4.63 1.96
C LEU A 33 -12.37 -3.12 1.91
N PHE A 34 -11.41 -2.38 1.36
CA PHE A 34 -11.49 -0.94 1.17
C PHE A 34 -12.05 -0.52 -0.19
N GLN A 35 -12.36 -1.49 -1.06
CA GLN A 35 -12.70 -1.21 -2.47
C GLN A 35 -11.65 -0.31 -3.11
N ALA A 36 -10.38 -0.64 -2.91
CA ALA A 36 -9.25 0.19 -3.27
C ALA A 36 -8.39 -0.46 -4.35
N SER A 37 -7.76 0.38 -5.16
CA SER A 37 -6.61 0.01 -5.99
C SER A 37 -5.30 0.13 -5.18
N ILE A 38 -4.23 -0.46 -5.68
CA ILE A 38 -2.90 -0.38 -5.08
C ILE A 38 -2.01 0.52 -5.94
N ARG A 39 -1.28 1.43 -5.29
CA ARG A 39 -0.17 2.17 -5.89
C ARG A 39 1.14 1.67 -5.25
N ALA A 40 1.88 0.89 -6.02
CA ALA A 40 3.21 0.40 -5.63
C ALA A 40 4.26 1.45 -5.98
N VAL A 41 4.82 2.10 -4.98
CA VAL A 41 5.72 3.24 -5.12
C VAL A 41 7.15 2.80 -4.86
N THR A 42 8.00 2.92 -5.87
CA THR A 42 9.45 2.71 -5.77
C THR A 42 10.18 4.01 -6.06
N CYS A 43 11.07 4.39 -5.16
CA CYS A 43 11.82 5.62 -5.25
C CYS A 43 13.27 5.38 -5.65
N TRP A 44 13.82 6.32 -6.40
CA TRP A 44 15.23 6.32 -6.75
C TRP A 44 15.85 7.71 -6.50
N GLN A 45 17.13 7.72 -6.23
CA GLN A 45 17.91 8.93 -6.02
C GLN A 45 19.24 8.82 -6.74
N PHE A 46 19.75 9.94 -7.24
CA PHE A 46 21.14 9.98 -7.69
C PHE A 46 22.06 9.88 -6.48
N GLN A 47 22.86 8.84 -6.44
CA GLN A 47 24.01 8.79 -5.53
C GLN A 47 25.16 9.52 -6.19
N ILE A 48 25.51 10.68 -5.68
CA ILE A 48 26.72 11.37 -6.09
C ILE A 48 27.90 10.64 -5.43
N ALA A 49 28.49 9.69 -6.14
CA ALA A 49 29.77 9.12 -5.74
C ALA A 49 30.85 10.19 -5.95
N VAL A 50 31.27 10.83 -4.86
CA VAL A 50 32.41 11.75 -4.90
C VAL A 50 33.68 10.92 -5.17
N GLY A 51 34.24 11.00 -6.37
CA GLY A 51 35.60 10.55 -6.62
C GLY A 51 35.91 9.74 -7.87
N THR A 52 34.96 9.28 -8.68
CA THR A 52 35.31 8.61 -9.94
C THR A 52 34.37 9.01 -11.06
N PHE A 53 34.92 9.72 -12.06
CA PHE A 53 34.25 9.93 -13.34
C PHE A 53 34.29 8.62 -14.14
N THR A 54 33.38 7.70 -13.86
CA THR A 54 32.97 6.70 -14.83
C THR A 54 31.58 7.12 -15.31
N PRO A 55 31.41 7.43 -16.60
CA PRO A 55 30.07 7.57 -17.15
C PRO A 55 29.45 6.18 -17.20
N VAL A 56 28.85 5.78 -16.09
CA VAL A 56 27.98 4.61 -16.07
C VAL A 56 26.72 5.05 -16.79
N LEU A 57 26.41 4.39 -17.88
CA LEU A 57 25.10 4.41 -18.54
C LEU A 57 24.11 3.68 -17.60
N TRP A 58 23.92 4.25 -16.41
CA TRP A 58 23.01 3.74 -15.41
C TRP A 58 21.72 4.54 -15.49
N ASN A 59 20.63 3.82 -15.71
CA ASN A 59 19.30 4.40 -15.72
C ASN A 59 18.56 4.01 -14.42
N PRO A 60 18.62 4.87 -13.38
CA PRO A 60 18.03 4.56 -12.10
C PRO A 60 16.51 4.41 -12.13
N ASP A 61 15.83 5.06 -13.05
CA ASP A 61 14.39 4.91 -13.25
C ASP A 61 14.06 3.50 -13.75
N GLU A 62 14.84 2.99 -14.68
CA GLU A 62 14.65 1.66 -15.24
C GLU A 62 14.94 0.56 -14.21
N GLU A 63 15.97 0.74 -13.40
CA GLU A 63 16.30 -0.15 -12.29
C GLU A 63 15.20 -0.16 -11.23
N ALA A 64 14.70 1.00 -10.84
CA ALA A 64 13.59 1.11 -9.90
C ALA A 64 12.32 0.45 -10.43
N ARG A 65 12.04 0.59 -11.72
CA ARG A 65 10.92 -0.08 -12.39
C ARG A 65 11.05 -1.60 -12.35
N LYS A 66 12.24 -2.12 -12.60
CA LYS A 66 12.55 -3.54 -12.51
C LYS A 66 12.36 -4.07 -11.08
N ILE A 67 12.89 -3.38 -10.08
CA ILE A 67 12.71 -3.74 -8.67
C ILE A 67 11.22 -3.81 -8.32
N CYS A 68 10.44 -2.81 -8.73
CA CYS A 68 9.00 -2.79 -8.48
C CYS A 68 8.27 -3.96 -9.16
N ALA A 69 8.58 -4.24 -10.42
CA ALA A 69 7.97 -5.33 -11.17
C ALA A 69 8.30 -6.70 -10.57
N GLU A 70 9.55 -6.91 -10.18
CA GLU A 70 9.99 -8.15 -9.52
C GLU A 70 9.29 -8.34 -8.16
N ALA A 71 9.18 -7.27 -7.37
CA ALA A 71 8.48 -7.31 -6.08
C ALA A 71 6.99 -7.65 -6.25
N LEU A 72 6.33 -7.08 -7.24
CA LEU A 72 4.93 -7.39 -7.57
C LEU A 72 4.76 -8.84 -8.00
N SER A 73 5.67 -9.35 -8.83
CA SER A 73 5.67 -10.76 -9.26
C SER A 73 5.87 -11.70 -8.06
N GLN A 74 6.78 -11.38 -7.14
CA GLN A 74 6.99 -12.17 -5.93
C GLN A 74 5.83 -12.10 -4.95
N ALA A 75 5.14 -10.96 -4.89
CA ALA A 75 4.00 -10.79 -3.99
C ALA A 75 2.74 -11.52 -4.49
N PHE A 76 2.44 -11.44 -5.77
CA PHE A 76 1.15 -11.84 -6.34
C PHE A 76 1.24 -12.95 -7.38
N GLY A 77 2.43 -13.28 -7.88
CA GLY A 77 2.58 -14.24 -8.98
C GLY A 77 1.86 -13.75 -10.25
N ASP A 78 1.13 -14.64 -10.90
CA ASP A 78 0.38 -14.33 -12.13
C ASP A 78 -1.01 -13.73 -11.88
N SER A 79 -1.42 -13.62 -10.63
CA SER A 79 -2.77 -13.16 -10.24
C SER A 79 -2.70 -12.00 -9.28
N THR A 80 -2.81 -10.78 -9.78
CA THR A 80 -3.02 -9.62 -8.92
C THR A 80 -4.47 -9.56 -8.43
N PRO A 81 -4.70 -9.41 -7.10
CA PRO A 81 -6.05 -9.46 -6.53
C PRO A 81 -6.91 -8.23 -6.85
N VAL A 82 -6.28 -7.13 -7.26
CA VAL A 82 -6.91 -5.85 -7.55
C VAL A 82 -6.11 -5.11 -8.62
N ASP A 83 -6.61 -3.96 -9.05
CA ASP A 83 -5.85 -3.07 -9.92
C ASP A 83 -4.61 -2.51 -9.20
N VAL A 84 -3.44 -2.72 -9.80
CA VAL A 84 -2.14 -2.29 -9.26
C VAL A 84 -1.44 -1.37 -10.25
N GLN A 85 -1.11 -0.18 -9.80
CA GLN A 85 -0.33 0.80 -10.55
C GLN A 85 1.08 0.90 -9.99
N MET A 86 2.09 0.73 -10.85
CA MET A 86 3.48 1.04 -10.50
C MET A 86 3.72 2.53 -10.59
N VAL A 87 4.31 3.09 -9.55
CA VAL A 87 4.71 4.50 -9.48
C VAL A 87 6.21 4.57 -9.21
N ILE A 88 6.95 5.06 -10.19
CA ILE A 88 8.39 5.25 -10.07
C ILE A 88 8.65 6.73 -9.86
N SER A 89 9.27 7.06 -8.75
CA SER A 89 9.43 8.46 -8.33
C SER A 89 10.87 8.77 -7.96
N GLN A 90 11.34 9.93 -8.38
CA GLN A 90 12.62 10.45 -7.94
C GLN A 90 12.48 11.16 -6.61
N GLY A 91 13.32 10.82 -5.66
CA GLY A 91 13.39 11.51 -4.37
C GLY A 91 13.52 10.59 -3.17
N PRO A 92 13.63 11.17 -1.97
CA PRO A 92 13.67 10.41 -0.72
C PRO A 92 12.38 9.62 -0.51
N PRO A 93 12.45 8.31 -0.28
CA PRO A 93 11.26 7.46 -0.15
C PRO A 93 10.27 7.94 0.90
N ALA A 94 10.74 8.34 2.07
CA ALA A 94 9.87 8.84 3.14
C ALA A 94 9.06 10.07 2.69
N LYS A 95 9.73 11.03 2.04
CA LYS A 95 9.08 12.25 1.55
C LYS A 95 8.02 11.95 0.50
N VAL A 96 8.33 11.08 -0.45
CA VAL A 96 7.41 10.68 -1.52
C VAL A 96 6.18 9.98 -0.93
N LEU A 97 6.38 9.02 -0.03
CA LEU A 97 5.28 8.27 0.60
C LEU A 97 4.39 9.16 1.49
N ILE A 98 4.98 10.12 2.20
CA ILE A 98 4.22 11.10 2.99
C ILE A 98 3.36 11.98 2.08
N GLU A 99 3.88 12.40 0.93
CA GLU A 99 3.10 13.18 -0.03
C GLU A 99 1.97 12.32 -0.65
N GLU A 100 2.27 11.09 -1.06
CA GLU A 100 1.26 10.14 -1.56
C GLU A 100 0.16 9.85 -0.52
N SER A 101 0.50 9.86 0.77
CA SER A 101 -0.46 9.61 1.85
C SER A 101 -1.61 10.61 1.91
N ARG A 102 -1.44 11.81 1.35
CA ARG A 102 -2.48 12.85 1.31
C ARG A 102 -3.74 12.43 0.56
N ARG A 103 -3.59 11.49 -0.38
CA ARG A 103 -4.67 10.99 -1.23
C ARG A 103 -4.92 9.50 -1.06
N ALA A 104 -4.23 8.89 -0.11
CA ALA A 104 -4.35 7.47 0.17
C ALA A 104 -5.34 7.22 1.30
N ARG A 105 -6.00 6.08 1.23
CA ARG A 105 -6.82 5.54 2.32
C ARG A 105 -5.96 4.90 3.40
N LEU A 106 -4.83 4.35 2.97
CA LEU A 106 -3.88 3.62 3.78
C LEU A 106 -2.51 3.67 3.12
N VAL A 107 -1.46 3.80 3.91
CA VAL A 107 -0.08 3.53 3.47
C VAL A 107 0.39 2.24 4.13
N VAL A 108 0.98 1.34 3.36
CA VAL A 108 1.59 0.11 3.84
C VAL A 108 3.08 0.14 3.52
N VAL A 109 3.90 -0.08 4.52
CA VAL A 109 5.37 -0.17 4.36
C VAL A 109 5.91 -1.37 5.12
N GLY A 110 7.03 -1.91 4.67
CA GLY A 110 7.76 -2.91 5.42
C GLY A 110 8.41 -2.30 6.67
N SER A 111 8.60 -3.12 7.68
CA SER A 111 9.27 -2.68 8.93
C SER A 111 10.74 -2.35 8.72
N ARG A 112 11.37 -2.95 7.69
CA ARG A 112 12.79 -2.75 7.32
C ARG A 112 12.91 -2.58 5.82
N GLY A 113 13.87 -1.73 5.38
CA GLY A 113 14.27 -1.63 3.99
C GLY A 113 15.68 -2.19 3.78
N HIS A 114 16.22 -2.01 2.58
CA HIS A 114 17.62 -2.28 2.30
C HIS A 114 18.51 -1.35 3.13
N GLY A 115 19.44 -1.90 3.93
CA GLY A 115 20.43 -1.15 4.70
C GLY A 115 20.03 -0.80 6.14
N GLY A 116 19.01 -1.43 6.70
CA GLY A 116 18.63 -1.25 8.12
C GLY A 116 19.68 -1.81 9.07
N PHE A 117 19.94 -1.09 10.18
CA PHE A 117 20.74 -1.60 11.28
C PHE A 117 20.05 -2.79 11.94
N GLU A 118 20.79 -3.87 12.18
CA GLU A 118 20.29 -4.98 12.98
C GLU A 118 19.95 -4.47 14.39
N GLY A 119 18.76 -4.81 14.86
CA GLY A 119 18.27 -4.44 16.21
C GLY A 119 17.25 -3.32 16.25
N LEU A 120 16.98 -2.60 15.17
CA LEU A 120 15.86 -1.68 15.11
C LEU A 120 14.59 -2.39 14.63
N LEU A 121 13.49 -2.21 15.36
CA LEU A 121 12.17 -2.75 14.99
C LEU A 121 11.59 -2.08 13.75
N LEU A 122 12.01 -0.87 13.45
CA LEU A 122 11.47 -0.05 12.37
C LEU A 122 12.59 0.71 11.68
N GLY A 123 12.65 0.61 10.35
CA GLY A 123 13.60 1.37 9.52
C GLY A 123 13.26 2.86 9.46
N ALA A 124 14.22 3.66 9.00
CA ALA A 124 14.08 5.12 8.93
C ALA A 124 12.88 5.58 8.08
N VAL A 125 12.63 4.93 6.95
CA VAL A 125 11.48 5.25 6.07
C VAL A 125 10.17 4.95 6.78
N GLY A 126 10.02 3.75 7.34
CA GLY A 126 8.83 3.36 8.07
C GLY A 126 8.54 4.25 9.27
N ALA A 127 9.57 4.63 10.04
CA ALA A 127 9.44 5.55 11.16
C ALA A 127 8.95 6.94 10.73
N ALA A 128 9.57 7.52 9.69
CA ALA A 128 9.17 8.83 9.18
C ALA A 128 7.75 8.83 8.59
N VAL A 129 7.38 7.78 7.87
CA VAL A 129 6.02 7.63 7.33
C VAL A 129 5.00 7.48 8.44
N ALA A 130 5.28 6.65 9.46
CA ALA A 130 4.39 6.47 10.61
C ALA A 130 4.14 7.78 11.37
N GLU A 131 5.17 8.62 11.48
CA GLU A 131 5.08 9.90 12.19
C GLU A 131 4.38 11.00 11.39
N HIS A 132 4.59 11.05 10.07
CA HIS A 132 4.21 12.21 9.25
C HIS A 132 3.14 11.95 8.20
N ALA A 133 2.73 10.71 7.95
CA ALA A 133 1.68 10.40 6.98
C ALA A 133 0.35 11.09 7.33
N LYS A 134 -0.44 11.36 6.29
CA LYS A 134 -1.74 12.05 6.41
C LYS A 134 -2.93 11.08 6.41
N CYS A 135 -2.66 9.79 6.43
CA CYS A 135 -3.64 8.71 6.56
C CYS A 135 -3.09 7.61 7.48
N PRO A 136 -3.89 6.61 7.85
CA PRO A 136 -3.41 5.45 8.60
C PRO A 136 -2.22 4.76 7.91
N VAL A 137 -1.32 4.22 8.71
CA VAL A 137 -0.12 3.51 8.25
C VAL A 137 -0.11 2.11 8.84
N LEU A 138 0.10 1.12 8.00
CA LEU A 138 0.33 -0.25 8.40
C LEU A 138 1.80 -0.59 8.17
N ILE A 139 2.46 -1.06 9.21
CA ILE A 139 3.83 -1.56 9.15
C ILE A 139 3.79 -3.09 9.06
N ALA A 140 4.19 -3.63 7.91
CA ALA A 140 4.31 -5.07 7.74
C ALA A 140 5.59 -5.56 8.42
N HIS A 141 5.43 -6.37 9.45
CA HIS A 141 6.52 -6.88 10.28
C HIS A 141 6.49 -8.40 10.35
N GLY A 142 7.66 -9.00 10.51
CA GLY A 142 7.79 -10.46 10.55
C GLY A 142 7.66 -11.12 9.19
N SER A 143 7.18 -12.34 9.19
CA SER A 143 7.00 -13.19 7.99
C SER A 143 5.57 -13.69 7.81
N ASP A 144 4.67 -13.31 8.70
CA ASP A 144 3.30 -13.81 8.68
C ASP A 144 2.53 -13.25 7.50
N LEU A 145 2.00 -14.15 6.71
CA LEU A 145 1.11 -13.80 5.62
C LEU A 145 -0.22 -13.27 6.16
N PRO A 146 -0.87 -12.35 5.44
CA PRO A 146 -2.20 -11.91 5.84
C PRO A 146 -3.14 -13.12 5.89
N PRO A 147 -4.03 -13.18 6.91
CA PRO A 147 -5.04 -14.22 6.95
C PRO A 147 -5.95 -14.10 5.73
N ALA A 148 -6.50 -15.23 5.28
CA ALA A 148 -7.60 -15.18 4.32
C ALA A 148 -8.77 -14.50 5.04
N PHE A 149 -9.08 -13.26 4.66
CA PHE A 149 -10.29 -12.62 5.17
C PHE A 149 -11.49 -13.35 4.60
N PRO A 150 -12.47 -13.74 5.42
CA PRO A 150 -13.72 -14.25 4.90
C PRO A 150 -14.30 -13.18 3.97
N GLU A 151 -14.73 -13.61 2.80
CA GLU A 151 -15.50 -12.76 1.93
C GLU A 151 -16.64 -12.18 2.76
N VAL A 152 -16.66 -10.86 2.93
CA VAL A 152 -17.77 -10.21 3.59
C VAL A 152 -18.95 -10.41 2.65
N ALA A 153 -19.69 -11.49 2.90
CA ALA A 153 -20.96 -11.68 2.24
C ALA A 153 -21.72 -10.37 2.45
N ALA A 154 -22.06 -9.69 1.35
CA ALA A 154 -22.94 -8.54 1.39
C ALA A 154 -24.21 -9.04 2.10
N GLY A 155 -24.31 -8.73 3.39
CA GLY A 155 -25.47 -9.10 4.17
C GLY A 155 -26.71 -8.58 3.47
N PRO A 156 -27.81 -9.34 3.44
CA PRO A 156 -29.02 -8.83 2.84
C PRO A 156 -29.37 -7.51 3.52
N SER A 157 -29.55 -6.47 2.74
CA SER A 157 -30.07 -5.19 3.21
C SER A 157 -31.52 -5.45 3.66
N THR A 158 -31.65 -5.88 4.90
CA THR A 158 -32.96 -5.98 5.54
C THR A 158 -33.33 -4.56 5.96
N ILE A 159 -33.77 -3.78 5.00
CA ILE A 159 -34.61 -2.63 5.31
C ILE A 159 -35.90 -3.24 5.83
N GLY A 160 -36.02 -3.30 7.16
CA GLY A 160 -37.26 -3.69 7.79
C GLY A 160 -38.38 -2.75 7.36
N SER A 161 -39.23 -3.21 6.48
CA SER A 161 -40.50 -2.57 6.25
C SER A 161 -41.32 -2.72 7.52
N ASN A 162 -41.35 -1.66 8.30
CA ASN A 162 -42.25 -1.54 9.44
C ASN A 162 -43.67 -1.42 8.89
N GLN A 163 -44.35 -2.54 8.74
CA GLN A 163 -45.80 -2.54 8.55
C GLN A 163 -46.48 -2.34 9.90
N ALA A 164 -46.87 -1.12 10.14
CA ALA A 164 -47.79 -0.82 11.21
C ALA A 164 -49.13 -1.51 10.91
N GLY A 165 -49.38 -2.63 11.57
CA GLY A 165 -50.67 -3.26 11.57
C GLY A 165 -51.67 -2.42 12.34
N SER A 166 -52.60 -1.80 11.67
CA SER A 166 -53.75 -1.17 12.27
C SER A 166 -54.67 -2.26 12.82
N ALA A 167 -54.71 -2.40 14.14
CA ALA A 167 -55.74 -3.17 14.79
C ALA A 167 -57.02 -2.36 14.80
N HIS A 168 -58.00 -2.79 14.02
CA HIS A 168 -59.37 -2.29 14.11
C HIS A 168 -60.15 -3.16 15.10
N ALA A 169 -60.43 -2.63 16.27
CA ALA A 169 -61.36 -3.22 17.21
C ALA A 169 -62.73 -2.66 16.91
N GLY A 170 -63.61 -3.50 16.42
CA GLY A 170 -65.00 -3.21 16.27
C GLY A 170 -65.82 -3.73 17.48
N SER A 171 -66.69 -2.91 18.03
CA SER A 171 -67.89 -3.07 18.81
C SER A 171 -68.01 -4.18 19.80
#